data_566f0404777e00571e51c272275c9d1c
#
_entry.id   566f0404777e00571e51c272275c9d1c
#
_cell.length_a   1.000
_cell.length_b   1.000
_cell.length_c   1.000
_cell.angle_alpha   90.00
_cell.angle_beta   90.00
_cell.angle_gamma   90.00
#
_symmetry.space_group_name_H-M   'P 1'
#
loop_
_entity.id
_entity.type
_entity.pdbx_description
1 polymer ?
#
loop_
_entity_poly.entity_id
_entity_poly.type
_entity_poly.pdbx_seq_one_letter_code
_entity_poly.pdbx_strand_id
1 'polypeptide(L)'
;MVECGQLLRDNGYRIKVFNTINFKKSMHYNPLAYVHSEKDILKLVNVLISNTKGEGNAGDPFWNKSETLLYTALISYICSYGPEDERNFNTLVSMLNRMDTREDDEDYQNQVDLMFAELEAKEPQHFAVRQYKKFKLASAKTLKSILISCAARLAPFDIQEIREITSHDELELDTIGDTKTAVFFIISDTDDSLNFLVSMAYTQMFNLLCEKADDKYGGRLPVHVRCLIDEMANIGQIPKLEKLMATIRSREISACLILQTQSQLKAIYKDNADTIIGNTDSVLFLGGKEKTTLKDLTESLGKETIDIANTGESRGREKSFSTNYQRLGRELMSMDELTVLDGSKCILQLRGVRPFLSRKYDITKHPNYKYLSDYDPKNAFDIAAFVACHLKLQANEETDAYEMDVTEADLQQEAEEQQEPDDEVSDDMLGPDETMEDEPLDLSVLY
;
A
#
# COMPACT_ATOMS: atom_id res chain seq x y z
N MET A 1 -2.30 -14.10 1.96
CA MET A 1 -1.28 -14.86 1.21
C MET A 1 -1.05 -16.26 1.76
N VAL A 2 -0.81 -16.43 3.06
CA VAL A 2 -0.62 -17.76 3.68
C VAL A 2 -1.76 -18.72 3.33
N GLU A 3 -2.98 -18.23 3.33
CA GLU A 3 -4.20 -19.03 3.09
C GLU A 3 -4.36 -19.54 1.66
N CYS A 4 -3.99 -18.75 0.66
CA CYS A 4 -4.31 -19.05 -0.74
C CYS A 4 -3.10 -19.06 -1.69
N GLY A 5 -1.90 -18.72 -1.21
CA GLY A 5 -0.71 -18.61 -2.05
C GLY A 5 -0.35 -19.93 -2.75
N GLN A 6 -0.46 -21.06 -2.02
CA GLN A 6 -0.20 -22.37 -2.58
C GLN A 6 -1.19 -22.72 -3.70
N LEU A 7 -2.48 -22.45 -3.48
CA LEU A 7 -3.53 -22.66 -4.49
C LEU A 7 -3.25 -21.85 -5.77
N LEU A 8 -2.83 -20.59 -5.64
CA LEU A 8 -2.51 -19.76 -6.80
C LEU A 8 -1.28 -20.29 -7.54
N ARG A 9 -0.22 -20.68 -6.84
CA ARG A 9 0.99 -21.29 -7.41
C ARG A 9 0.65 -22.56 -8.19
N ASP A 10 -0.17 -23.44 -7.62
CA ASP A 10 -0.58 -24.71 -8.25
C ASP A 10 -1.44 -24.48 -9.51
N ASN A 11 -2.10 -23.31 -9.62
CA ASN A 11 -2.86 -22.89 -10.80
C ASN A 11 -2.04 -22.06 -11.80
N GLY A 12 -0.70 -22.06 -11.67
CA GLY A 12 0.22 -21.46 -12.62
C GLY A 12 0.35 -19.93 -12.49
N TYR A 13 0.03 -19.36 -11.32
CA TYR A 13 0.32 -17.95 -11.05
C TYR A 13 1.77 -17.79 -10.62
N ARG A 14 2.46 -16.79 -11.17
CA ARG A 14 3.70 -16.28 -10.62
C ARG A 14 3.38 -15.51 -9.36
N ILE A 15 4.06 -15.82 -8.27
CA ILE A 15 3.83 -15.17 -6.98
C ILE A 15 4.88 -14.08 -6.79
N LYS A 16 4.45 -12.87 -6.43
CA LYS A 16 5.30 -11.75 -6.06
C LYS A 16 4.86 -11.24 -4.69
N VAL A 17 5.81 -10.86 -3.85
CA VAL A 17 5.55 -10.47 -2.46
C VAL A 17 6.30 -9.18 -2.14
N PHE A 18 5.58 -8.15 -1.73
CA PHE A 18 6.15 -6.96 -1.13
C PHE A 18 5.63 -6.83 0.31
N ASN A 19 6.52 -6.99 1.29
CA ASN A 19 6.15 -7.08 2.70
C ASN A 19 6.85 -5.98 3.49
N THR A 20 6.09 -4.97 3.93
CA THR A 20 6.61 -3.84 4.74
C THR A 20 6.64 -4.12 6.24
N ILE A 21 6.12 -5.27 6.69
CA ILE A 21 6.16 -5.69 8.10
C ILE A 21 7.43 -6.48 8.39
N ASN A 22 7.83 -7.37 7.47
CA ASN A 22 8.99 -8.22 7.63
C ASN A 22 9.77 -8.30 6.31
N PHE A 23 10.79 -7.48 6.21
CA PHE A 23 11.61 -7.35 5.00
C PHE A 23 12.32 -8.64 4.58
N LYS A 24 12.67 -9.52 5.53
CA LYS A 24 13.24 -10.85 5.22
C LYS A 24 12.28 -11.78 4.48
N LYS A 25 11.00 -11.43 4.44
CA LYS A 25 9.94 -12.15 3.72
C LYS A 25 9.37 -11.31 2.59
N SER A 26 10.19 -10.46 1.99
CA SER A 26 9.82 -9.56 0.91
C SER A 26 10.76 -9.72 -0.27
N MET A 27 10.23 -9.54 -1.46
CA MET A 27 10.99 -9.24 -2.67
C MET A 27 11.33 -7.75 -2.70
N HIS A 28 12.35 -7.40 -3.46
CA HIS A 28 12.83 -6.03 -3.61
C HIS A 28 11.92 -5.25 -4.57
N TYR A 29 11.77 -3.96 -4.27
CA TYR A 29 11.02 -3.02 -5.09
C TYR A 29 11.80 -1.73 -5.26
N ASN A 30 12.28 -1.47 -6.45
CA ASN A 30 12.95 -0.24 -6.80
C ASN A 30 12.03 0.67 -7.61
N PRO A 31 11.53 1.79 -7.03
CA PRO A 31 10.67 2.71 -7.78
C PRO A 31 11.32 3.32 -9.01
N LEU A 32 12.66 3.44 -9.07
CA LEU A 32 13.34 4.02 -10.23
C LEU A 32 13.43 3.06 -11.41
N ALA A 33 13.27 1.75 -11.22
CA ALA A 33 13.23 0.76 -12.30
C ALA A 33 12.06 0.99 -13.28
N TYR A 34 11.01 1.67 -12.84
CA TYR A 34 9.81 1.96 -13.64
C TYR A 34 9.75 3.40 -14.19
N VAL A 35 10.88 4.09 -14.19
CA VAL A 35 11.00 5.46 -14.73
C VAL A 35 11.53 5.38 -16.16
N HIS A 36 10.65 5.53 -17.13
CA HIS A 36 11.00 5.48 -18.56
C HIS A 36 10.91 6.83 -19.25
N SER A 37 10.37 7.84 -18.57
CA SER A 37 10.18 9.18 -19.12
C SER A 37 10.24 10.29 -18.07
N GLU A 38 10.46 11.54 -18.52
CA GLU A 38 10.38 12.73 -17.66
C GLU A 38 9.01 12.84 -16.95
N LYS A 39 7.94 12.34 -17.58
CA LYS A 39 6.60 12.31 -16.98
C LYS A 39 6.53 11.35 -15.80
N ASP A 40 7.21 10.22 -15.86
CA ASP A 40 7.20 9.23 -14.79
C ASP A 40 7.98 9.73 -13.57
N ILE A 41 9.07 10.49 -13.79
CA ILE A 41 9.76 11.20 -12.71
C ILE A 41 8.80 12.14 -11.97
N LEU A 42 8.06 12.96 -12.71
CA LEU A 42 7.10 13.89 -12.11
C LEU A 42 5.96 13.16 -11.36
N LYS A 43 5.47 12.03 -11.89
CA LYS A 43 4.47 11.21 -11.20
C LYS A 43 5.05 10.64 -9.90
N LEU A 44 6.25 10.06 -9.95
CA LEU A 44 6.92 9.47 -8.79
C LEU A 44 7.16 10.50 -7.67
N VAL A 45 7.73 11.66 -8.02
CA VAL A 45 7.97 12.76 -7.08
C VAL A 45 6.66 13.27 -6.46
N ASN A 46 5.58 13.36 -7.26
CA ASN A 46 4.28 13.77 -6.73
C ASN A 46 3.71 12.77 -5.72
N VAL A 47 3.88 11.47 -5.95
CA VAL A 47 3.46 10.42 -5.00
C VAL A 47 4.28 10.51 -3.72
N LEU A 48 5.60 10.64 -3.83
CA LEU A 48 6.50 10.79 -2.69
C LEU A 48 6.06 11.98 -1.81
N ILE A 49 5.94 13.16 -2.40
CA ILE A 49 5.56 14.38 -1.67
C ILE A 49 4.16 14.26 -1.08
N SER A 50 3.21 13.65 -1.79
CA SER A 50 1.83 13.51 -1.30
C SER A 50 1.69 12.60 -0.10
N ASN A 51 2.51 11.56 0.00
CA ASN A 51 2.43 10.54 1.04
C ASN A 51 3.45 10.70 2.18
N THR A 52 4.37 11.65 2.07
CA THR A 52 5.34 11.96 3.13
C THR A 52 5.11 13.33 3.77
N LYS A 53 3.88 13.85 3.68
CA LYS A 53 3.47 15.07 4.40
C LYS A 53 3.29 14.71 5.86
N GLY A 54 3.98 15.44 6.76
CA GLY A 54 3.71 15.34 8.19
C GLY A 54 2.26 15.72 8.53
N GLU A 55 1.79 15.32 9.70
CA GLU A 55 0.50 15.73 10.25
C GLU A 55 0.51 17.24 10.47
N GLY A 56 -0.22 17.99 9.66
CA GLY A 56 -0.34 19.44 9.74
C GLY A 56 -1.17 20.04 8.60
N ASN A 57 -1.58 21.30 8.77
CA ASN A 57 -2.23 22.05 7.70
C ASN A 57 -1.33 22.11 6.47
N ALA A 58 -1.93 22.07 5.29
CA ALA A 58 -1.23 22.21 4.03
C ALA A 58 -0.31 23.45 4.09
N GLY A 59 1.01 23.19 4.24
CA GLY A 59 2.01 24.24 4.27
C GLY A 59 2.00 25.06 2.97
N ASP A 60 2.73 26.18 2.96
CA ASP A 60 2.86 27.02 1.78
C ASP A 60 3.22 26.16 0.56
N PRO A 61 2.46 26.23 -0.54
CA PRO A 61 2.73 25.52 -1.79
C PRO A 61 4.14 25.72 -2.34
N PHE A 62 4.82 26.78 -1.92
CA PHE A 62 6.22 27.07 -2.26
C PHE A 62 7.15 25.90 -1.91
N TRP A 63 7.04 25.35 -0.71
CA TRP A 63 7.92 24.25 -0.25
C TRP A 63 7.78 23.02 -1.12
N ASN A 64 6.54 22.55 -1.31
CA ASN A 64 6.29 21.37 -2.15
C ASN A 64 6.79 21.56 -3.60
N LYS A 65 6.65 22.78 -4.15
CA LYS A 65 7.13 23.07 -5.51
C LYS A 65 8.65 23.06 -5.57
N SER A 66 9.31 23.62 -4.56
CA SER A 66 10.78 23.68 -4.50
C SER A 66 11.39 22.30 -4.30
N GLU A 67 10.82 21.47 -3.41
CA GLU A 67 11.19 20.07 -3.24
C GLU A 67 10.98 19.27 -4.53
N THR A 68 9.85 19.51 -5.23
CA THR A 68 9.59 18.88 -6.54
C THR A 68 10.69 19.18 -7.54
N LEU A 69 11.18 20.43 -7.61
CA LEU A 69 12.28 20.80 -8.52
C LEU A 69 13.54 20.02 -8.21
N LEU A 70 13.94 19.95 -6.93
CA LEU A 70 15.13 19.26 -6.50
C LEU A 70 15.04 17.76 -6.75
N TYR A 71 14.00 17.09 -6.25
CA TYR A 71 13.83 15.65 -6.48
C TYR A 71 13.77 15.29 -7.97
N THR A 72 13.05 16.11 -8.76
CA THR A 72 12.97 15.89 -10.21
C THR A 72 14.35 16.01 -10.87
N ALA A 73 15.17 16.98 -10.45
CA ALA A 73 16.52 17.16 -10.97
C ALA A 73 17.43 15.95 -10.62
N LEU A 74 17.46 15.56 -9.33
CA LEU A 74 18.31 14.48 -8.85
C LEU A 74 17.91 13.12 -9.46
N ILE A 75 16.62 12.78 -9.44
CA ILE A 75 16.13 11.52 -10.02
C ILE A 75 16.37 11.47 -11.52
N SER A 76 16.16 12.60 -12.23
CA SER A 76 16.46 12.66 -13.67
C SER A 76 17.93 12.43 -13.96
N TYR A 77 18.82 12.99 -13.12
CA TYR A 77 20.28 12.75 -13.23
C TYR A 77 20.61 11.28 -13.01
N ILE A 78 20.12 10.68 -11.92
CA ILE A 78 20.35 9.27 -11.57
C ILE A 78 19.88 8.33 -12.69
N CYS A 79 18.66 8.52 -13.18
CA CYS A 79 18.10 7.66 -14.23
C CYS A 79 18.83 7.79 -15.59
N SER A 80 19.39 8.98 -15.91
CA SER A 80 20.04 9.22 -17.19
C SER A 80 21.52 8.85 -17.20
N TYR A 81 22.23 9.07 -16.10
CA TYR A 81 23.70 8.98 -16.03
C TYR A 81 24.22 8.04 -14.94
N GLY A 82 23.37 7.64 -13.98
CA GLY A 82 23.79 6.67 -12.96
C GLY A 82 24.02 5.28 -13.57
N PRO A 83 25.01 4.52 -13.07
CA PRO A 83 25.12 3.08 -13.34
C PRO A 83 23.82 2.36 -12.98
N GLU A 84 23.53 1.25 -13.63
CA GLU A 84 22.25 0.55 -13.47
C GLU A 84 21.98 0.10 -12.02
N ASP A 85 23.01 -0.38 -11.35
CA ASP A 85 23.02 -0.81 -9.95
C ASP A 85 22.86 0.36 -8.96
N GLU A 86 23.19 1.59 -9.37
CA GLU A 86 23.05 2.80 -8.58
C GLU A 86 21.73 3.56 -8.88
N ARG A 87 20.90 3.12 -9.80
CA ARG A 87 19.60 3.75 -10.11
C ARG A 87 18.57 3.40 -9.08
N ASN A 88 18.73 3.89 -7.85
CA ASN A 88 17.83 3.62 -6.72
C ASN A 88 17.74 4.80 -5.75
N PHE A 89 16.89 4.69 -4.74
CA PHE A 89 16.70 5.74 -3.72
C PHE A 89 17.92 5.91 -2.80
N ASN A 90 18.79 4.90 -2.66
CA ASN A 90 20.00 5.03 -1.87
C ASN A 90 20.93 6.08 -2.47
N THR A 91 21.06 6.09 -3.79
CA THR A 91 21.83 7.10 -4.53
C THR A 91 21.19 8.48 -4.39
N LEU A 92 19.86 8.58 -4.45
CA LEU A 92 19.16 9.84 -4.22
C LEU A 92 19.46 10.42 -2.83
N VAL A 93 19.39 9.61 -1.77
CA VAL A 93 19.73 10.01 -0.40
C VAL A 93 21.21 10.39 -0.30
N SER A 94 22.10 9.61 -0.92
CA SER A 94 23.54 9.91 -0.95
C SER A 94 23.86 11.24 -1.63
N MET A 95 23.20 11.53 -2.75
CA MET A 95 23.33 12.83 -3.42
C MET A 95 22.82 13.96 -2.54
N LEU A 96 21.65 13.80 -1.92
CA LEU A 96 21.08 14.83 -1.05
C LEU A 96 21.99 15.12 0.17
N ASN A 97 22.57 14.08 0.76
CA ASN A 97 23.49 14.21 1.90
C ASN A 97 24.83 14.89 1.54
N ARG A 98 25.20 14.94 0.25
CA ARG A 98 26.38 15.63 -0.26
C ARG A 98 26.08 17.08 -0.67
N MET A 99 24.82 17.51 -0.55
CA MET A 99 24.40 18.88 -0.80
C MET A 99 24.48 19.68 0.49
N ASP A 100 25.39 20.62 0.52
CA ASP A 100 25.51 21.62 1.57
C ASP A 100 25.45 23.02 0.96
N THR A 101 25.17 24.02 1.79
CA THR A 101 25.13 25.42 1.40
C THR A 101 25.83 26.26 2.46
N ARG A 102 26.60 27.25 2.03
CA ARG A 102 27.25 28.22 2.92
C ARG A 102 26.55 29.56 2.78
N GLU A 103 26.12 30.13 3.91
CA GLU A 103 25.41 31.42 3.92
C GLU A 103 26.35 32.60 3.75
N ASP A 104 27.65 32.42 4.04
CA ASP A 104 28.73 33.39 3.99
C ASP A 104 29.52 33.38 2.66
N ASP A 105 29.19 32.45 1.76
CA ASP A 105 29.88 32.28 0.47
C ASP A 105 28.83 31.95 -0.63
N GLU A 106 28.43 32.98 -1.39
CA GLU A 106 27.45 32.84 -2.47
C GLU A 106 27.99 32.05 -3.68
N ASP A 107 29.32 32.01 -3.85
CA ASP A 107 29.97 31.28 -4.94
C ASP A 107 30.32 29.83 -4.58
N TYR A 108 30.00 29.40 -3.37
CA TYR A 108 30.26 28.04 -2.90
C TYR A 108 29.50 27.00 -3.74
N GLN A 109 30.25 26.03 -4.23
CA GLN A 109 29.76 24.89 -5.01
C GLN A 109 30.00 23.59 -4.25
N ASN A 110 28.93 22.87 -3.93
CA ASN A 110 29.05 21.53 -3.38
C ASN A 110 29.31 20.49 -4.48
N GLN A 111 29.52 19.24 -4.09
CA GLN A 111 29.87 18.17 -5.03
C GLN A 111 28.75 17.95 -6.08
N VAL A 112 27.49 18.09 -5.71
CA VAL A 112 26.35 17.93 -6.62
C VAL A 112 26.27 19.12 -7.59
N ASP A 113 26.57 20.34 -7.14
CA ASP A 113 26.67 21.51 -8.03
C ASP A 113 27.69 21.27 -9.14
N LEU A 114 28.86 20.69 -8.82
CA LEU A 114 29.89 20.38 -9.82
C LEU A 114 29.43 19.33 -10.83
N MET A 115 28.72 18.28 -10.36
CA MET A 115 28.12 17.26 -11.24
C MET A 115 27.12 17.88 -12.23
N PHE A 116 26.27 18.79 -11.75
CA PHE A 116 25.30 19.47 -12.63
C PHE A 116 25.95 20.50 -13.55
N ALA A 117 27.05 21.16 -13.13
CA ALA A 117 27.81 22.05 -14.00
C ALA A 117 28.51 21.28 -15.14
N GLU A 118 29.05 20.10 -14.86
CA GLU A 118 29.62 19.22 -15.87
C GLU A 118 28.55 18.73 -16.86
N LEU A 119 27.37 18.34 -16.37
CA LEU A 119 26.24 17.96 -17.21
C LEU A 119 25.76 19.14 -18.07
N GLU A 120 25.68 20.33 -17.49
CA GLU A 120 25.28 21.54 -18.22
C GLU A 120 26.23 21.86 -19.36
N ALA A 121 27.53 21.67 -19.16
CA ALA A 121 28.55 21.89 -20.18
C ALA A 121 28.38 20.91 -21.37
N LYS A 122 27.93 19.69 -21.11
CA LYS A 122 27.66 18.65 -22.13
C LYS A 122 26.30 18.81 -22.78
N GLU A 123 25.26 18.98 -21.97
CA GLU A 123 23.87 18.98 -22.36
C GLU A 123 23.06 20.12 -21.69
N PRO A 124 23.20 21.38 -22.13
CA PRO A 124 22.58 22.54 -21.46
C PRO A 124 21.05 22.48 -21.38
N GLN A 125 20.41 21.73 -22.29
CA GLN A 125 18.95 21.59 -22.37
C GLN A 125 18.43 20.34 -21.69
N HIS A 126 19.28 19.54 -21.05
CA HIS A 126 18.85 18.35 -20.34
C HIS A 126 17.81 18.67 -19.26
N PHE A 127 16.81 17.81 -19.10
CA PHE A 127 15.70 18.05 -18.17
C PHE A 127 16.17 18.25 -16.72
N ALA A 128 17.14 17.43 -16.26
CA ALA A 128 17.73 17.55 -14.94
C ALA A 128 18.37 18.92 -14.71
N VAL A 129 19.17 19.41 -15.67
CA VAL A 129 19.81 20.73 -15.62
C VAL A 129 18.78 21.85 -15.50
N ARG A 130 17.72 21.80 -16.31
CA ARG A 130 16.66 22.81 -16.29
C ARG A 130 15.92 22.84 -14.94
N GLN A 131 15.69 21.70 -14.29
CA GLN A 131 15.04 21.66 -12.98
C GLN A 131 16.00 22.13 -11.89
N TYR A 132 17.27 21.71 -11.93
CA TYR A 132 18.28 22.11 -10.98
C TYR A 132 18.52 23.63 -10.99
N LYS A 133 18.66 24.24 -12.16
CA LYS A 133 18.76 25.69 -12.31
C LYS A 133 17.60 26.45 -11.65
N LYS A 134 16.38 25.96 -11.84
CA LYS A 134 15.21 26.59 -11.17
C LYS A 134 15.27 26.47 -9.66
N PHE A 135 15.73 25.33 -9.13
CA PHE A 135 15.95 25.12 -7.71
C PHE A 135 17.01 26.10 -7.16
N LYS A 136 18.12 26.29 -7.87
CA LYS A 136 19.23 27.18 -7.47
C LYS A 136 18.89 28.68 -7.53
N LEU A 137 17.71 29.07 -8.03
CA LEU A 137 17.27 30.47 -7.98
C LEU A 137 16.92 30.94 -6.55
N ALA A 138 16.76 30.04 -5.62
CA ALA A 138 16.49 30.39 -4.23
C ALA A 138 17.77 30.87 -3.52
N SER A 139 17.64 31.76 -2.53
CA SER A 139 18.76 32.21 -1.71
C SER A 139 19.35 31.05 -0.88
N ALA A 140 20.64 31.14 -0.51
CA ALA A 140 21.35 30.10 0.26
C ALA A 140 20.57 29.66 1.53
N LYS A 141 20.00 30.60 2.29
CA LYS A 141 19.17 30.30 3.46
C LYS A 141 17.91 29.52 3.11
N THR A 142 17.27 29.86 1.99
CA THR A 142 16.07 29.14 1.49
C THR A 142 16.44 27.76 0.98
N LEU A 143 17.55 27.63 0.25
CA LEU A 143 18.07 26.34 -0.22
C LEU A 143 18.32 25.39 0.94
N LYS A 144 18.98 25.86 2.03
CA LYS A 144 19.22 25.06 3.23
C LYS A 144 17.91 24.54 3.86
N SER A 145 16.90 25.39 3.92
CA SER A 145 15.58 24.99 4.45
C SER A 145 14.89 23.95 3.56
N ILE A 146 15.01 24.08 2.23
CA ILE A 146 14.47 23.09 1.27
C ILE A 146 15.21 21.75 1.42
N LEU A 147 16.56 21.77 1.55
CA LEU A 147 17.37 20.57 1.75
C LEU A 147 16.98 19.82 3.03
N ILE A 148 16.77 20.54 4.14
CA ILE A 148 16.31 19.96 5.40
C ILE A 148 14.93 19.31 5.22
N SER A 149 14.02 19.97 4.51
CA SER A 149 12.67 19.44 4.24
C SER A 149 12.74 18.17 3.37
N CYS A 150 13.57 18.16 2.34
CA CYS A 150 13.80 16.99 1.51
C CYS A 150 14.42 15.84 2.33
N ALA A 151 15.46 16.11 3.12
CA ALA A 151 16.08 15.09 3.96
C ALA A 151 15.07 14.46 4.96
N ALA A 152 14.23 15.30 5.58
CA ALA A 152 13.19 14.81 6.49
C ALA A 152 12.20 13.86 5.83
N ARG A 153 11.83 14.09 4.56
CA ARG A 153 10.94 13.18 3.80
C ARG A 153 11.59 11.84 3.46
N LEU A 154 12.92 11.84 3.27
CA LEU A 154 13.68 10.63 2.95
C LEU A 154 14.28 9.95 4.19
N ALA A 155 14.01 10.46 5.40
CA ALA A 155 14.47 9.86 6.64
C ALA A 155 14.18 8.34 6.80
N PRO A 156 13.05 7.79 6.30
CA PRO A 156 12.84 6.34 6.32
C PRO A 156 13.93 5.54 5.59
N PHE A 157 14.59 6.11 4.58
CA PHE A 157 15.70 5.46 3.88
C PHE A 157 17.02 5.45 4.64
N ASP A 158 17.08 6.03 5.86
CA ASP A 158 18.21 5.85 6.77
C ASP A 158 18.21 4.48 7.44
N ILE A 159 17.06 3.78 7.42
CA ILE A 159 16.90 2.42 7.91
C ILE A 159 17.54 1.46 6.89
N GLN A 160 18.47 0.61 7.36
CA GLN A 160 19.23 -0.28 6.49
C GLN A 160 18.35 -1.24 5.70
N GLU A 161 17.34 -1.82 6.34
CA GLU A 161 16.43 -2.76 5.71
C GLU A 161 15.61 -2.12 4.58
N ILE A 162 15.26 -0.83 4.72
CA ILE A 162 14.54 -0.10 3.67
C ILE A 162 15.47 0.19 2.49
N ARG A 163 16.73 0.51 2.75
CA ARG A 163 17.76 0.66 1.71
C ARG A 163 17.93 -0.61 0.92
N GLU A 164 18.00 -1.74 1.61
CA GLU A 164 18.18 -3.05 0.99
C GLU A 164 16.98 -3.40 0.11
N ILE A 165 15.75 -3.33 0.64
CA ILE A 165 14.54 -3.71 -0.09
C ILE A 165 14.24 -2.82 -1.30
N THR A 166 14.83 -1.60 -1.36
CA THR A 166 14.64 -0.65 -2.46
C THR A 166 15.85 -0.53 -3.38
N SER A 167 16.87 -1.38 -3.22
CA SER A 167 18.12 -1.33 -3.96
C SER A 167 17.97 -1.73 -5.43
N HIS A 168 17.19 -2.78 -5.70
CA HIS A 168 16.90 -3.31 -7.03
C HIS A 168 15.44 -3.76 -7.13
N ASP A 169 14.99 -4.24 -8.29
CA ASP A 169 13.59 -4.62 -8.50
C ASP A 169 13.43 -6.10 -8.78
N GLU A 170 12.49 -6.73 -8.08
CA GLU A 170 12.08 -8.12 -8.27
C GLU A 170 10.57 -8.24 -8.50
N LEU A 171 9.81 -7.16 -8.28
CA LEU A 171 8.35 -7.18 -8.42
C LEU A 171 7.91 -7.27 -9.88
N GLU A 172 8.69 -6.72 -10.82
CA GLU A 172 8.37 -6.74 -12.25
C GLU A 172 6.93 -6.26 -12.53
N LEU A 173 6.55 -5.11 -11.95
CA LEU A 173 5.19 -4.56 -12.05
C LEU A 173 4.76 -4.34 -13.49
N ASP A 174 5.71 -4.15 -14.39
CA ASP A 174 5.48 -3.99 -15.83
C ASP A 174 5.05 -5.30 -16.53
N THR A 175 5.25 -6.46 -15.91
CA THR A 175 4.84 -7.77 -16.47
C THR A 175 3.44 -8.21 -16.02
N ILE A 176 2.84 -7.52 -15.05
CA ILE A 176 1.47 -7.78 -14.60
C ILE A 176 0.51 -7.54 -15.76
N GLY A 177 -0.46 -8.44 -15.94
CA GLY A 177 -1.43 -8.35 -17.07
C GLY A 177 -0.95 -9.00 -18.37
N ASP A 178 0.34 -9.35 -18.50
CA ASP A 178 0.85 -10.17 -19.61
C ASP A 178 0.69 -11.66 -19.32
N THR A 179 0.95 -12.05 -18.09
CA THR A 179 0.88 -13.43 -17.60
C THR A 179 0.08 -13.50 -16.29
N LYS A 180 -0.32 -14.70 -15.90
CA LYS A 180 -0.97 -14.94 -14.61
C LYS A 180 0.02 -14.63 -13.48
N THR A 181 -0.15 -13.51 -12.84
CA THR A 181 0.68 -13.05 -11.72
C THR A 181 -0.19 -12.71 -10.53
N ALA A 182 0.21 -13.08 -9.33
CA ALA A 182 -0.40 -12.69 -8.08
C ALA A 182 0.62 -11.91 -7.24
N VAL A 183 0.39 -10.61 -7.09
CA VAL A 183 1.22 -9.73 -6.28
C VAL A 183 0.54 -9.53 -4.93
N PHE A 184 1.27 -9.78 -3.85
CA PHE A 184 0.81 -9.59 -2.49
C PHE A 184 1.55 -8.41 -1.85
N PHE A 185 0.81 -7.37 -1.51
CA PHE A 185 1.29 -6.28 -0.67
C PHE A 185 0.88 -6.58 0.77
N ILE A 186 1.85 -6.85 1.64
CA ILE A 186 1.64 -7.13 3.07
C ILE A 186 2.04 -5.88 3.83
N ILE A 187 1.05 -5.22 4.41
CA ILE A 187 1.20 -3.91 5.05
C ILE A 187 0.80 -3.97 6.52
N SER A 188 1.33 -3.06 7.33
CA SER A 188 0.95 -2.95 8.74
C SER A 188 -0.40 -2.26 8.90
N ASP A 189 -1.19 -2.73 9.88
CA ASP A 189 -2.45 -2.10 10.27
C ASP A 189 -2.24 -0.94 11.27
N THR A 190 -1.07 -0.89 11.90
CA THR A 190 -0.78 0.05 13.01
C THR A 190 0.36 1.02 12.73
N ASP A 191 1.14 0.80 11.67
CA ASP A 191 2.28 1.62 11.29
C ASP A 191 2.14 2.05 9.82
N ASP A 192 2.03 3.36 9.61
CA ASP A 192 1.86 3.99 8.30
C ASP A 192 3.15 4.57 7.72
N SER A 193 4.28 4.44 8.42
CA SER A 193 5.57 5.02 8.05
C SER A 193 6.07 4.62 6.65
N LEU A 194 5.67 3.43 6.17
CA LEU A 194 6.06 2.88 4.87
C LEU A 194 4.94 2.88 3.82
N ASN A 195 3.79 3.45 4.14
CA ASN A 195 2.65 3.51 3.21
C ASN A 195 2.98 4.27 1.92
N PHE A 196 3.94 5.18 1.96
CA PHE A 196 4.40 5.90 0.77
C PHE A 196 5.02 4.96 -0.28
N LEU A 197 5.75 3.91 0.11
CA LEU A 197 6.30 2.88 -0.81
C LEU A 197 5.18 2.08 -1.46
N VAL A 198 4.19 1.67 -0.68
CA VAL A 198 3.03 0.93 -1.18
C VAL A 198 2.21 1.79 -2.16
N SER A 199 1.99 3.06 -1.81
CA SER A 199 1.30 4.02 -2.67
C SER A 199 2.06 4.28 -3.98
N MET A 200 3.40 4.33 -3.94
CA MET A 200 4.25 4.40 -5.14
C MET A 200 4.05 3.17 -6.03
N ALA A 201 4.14 1.97 -5.45
CA ALA A 201 3.98 0.72 -6.19
C ALA A 201 2.60 0.63 -6.86
N TYR A 202 1.51 0.95 -6.16
CA TYR A 202 0.18 1.00 -6.75
C TYR A 202 0.06 2.04 -7.86
N THR A 203 0.63 3.24 -7.66
CA THR A 203 0.58 4.31 -8.67
C THR A 203 1.34 3.91 -9.93
N GLN A 204 2.53 3.34 -9.78
CA GLN A 204 3.33 2.86 -10.90
C GLN A 204 2.64 1.68 -11.59
N MET A 205 2.15 0.70 -10.85
CA MET A 205 1.40 -0.43 -11.39
C MET A 205 0.22 0.03 -12.25
N PHE A 206 -0.65 0.91 -11.74
CA PHE A 206 -1.80 1.41 -12.52
C PHE A 206 -1.37 2.17 -13.78
N ASN A 207 -0.32 3.00 -13.69
CA ASN A 207 0.19 3.72 -14.85
C ASN A 207 0.74 2.77 -15.92
N LEU A 208 1.60 1.81 -15.51
CA LEU A 208 2.18 0.81 -16.40
C LEU A 208 1.12 -0.06 -17.08
N LEU A 209 0.13 -0.53 -16.32
CA LEU A 209 -0.98 -1.33 -16.86
C LEU A 209 -1.81 -0.56 -17.86
N CYS A 210 -2.12 0.73 -17.58
CA CYS A 210 -2.88 1.56 -18.49
C CYS A 210 -2.09 1.88 -19.77
N GLU A 211 -0.83 2.27 -19.66
CA GLU A 211 0.06 2.56 -20.78
C GLU A 211 0.26 1.31 -21.64
N LYS A 212 0.55 0.17 -21.01
CA LYS A 212 0.70 -1.10 -21.73
C LYS A 212 -0.57 -1.54 -22.45
N ALA A 213 -1.74 -1.40 -21.82
CA ALA A 213 -3.02 -1.70 -22.45
C ALA A 213 -3.22 -0.84 -23.70
N ASP A 214 -2.95 0.47 -23.61
CA ASP A 214 -3.18 1.43 -24.70
C ASP A 214 -2.14 1.26 -25.82
N ASP A 215 -0.85 1.19 -25.50
CA ASP A 215 0.23 1.27 -26.47
C ASP A 215 0.58 -0.09 -27.08
N LYS A 216 0.57 -1.17 -26.26
CA LYS A 216 0.99 -2.51 -26.70
C LYS A 216 -0.18 -3.39 -27.14
N TYR A 217 -1.32 -3.31 -26.44
CA TYR A 217 -2.43 -4.26 -26.62
C TYR A 217 -3.70 -3.65 -27.23
N GLY A 218 -3.65 -2.45 -27.79
CA GLY A 218 -4.78 -1.83 -28.48
C GLY A 218 -5.99 -1.56 -27.58
N GLY A 219 -5.76 -1.27 -26.30
CA GLY A 219 -6.76 -0.83 -25.34
C GLY A 219 -7.15 -1.86 -24.27
N ARG A 220 -6.68 -3.11 -24.33
CA ARG A 220 -7.03 -4.15 -23.36
C ARG A 220 -5.87 -5.08 -23.03
N LEU A 221 -5.64 -5.33 -21.76
CA LEU A 221 -4.65 -6.31 -21.30
C LEU A 221 -5.07 -7.74 -21.69
N PRO A 222 -4.11 -8.62 -22.04
CA PRO A 222 -4.39 -10.03 -22.37
C PRO A 222 -4.89 -10.83 -21.16
N VAL A 223 -4.44 -10.49 -19.95
CA VAL A 223 -4.89 -11.10 -18.70
C VAL A 223 -5.57 -10.05 -17.85
N HIS A 224 -6.81 -10.33 -17.42
CA HIS A 224 -7.55 -9.44 -16.54
C HIS A 224 -6.80 -9.23 -15.20
N VAL A 225 -6.58 -7.97 -14.81
CA VAL A 225 -5.95 -7.63 -13.54
C VAL A 225 -7.01 -7.19 -12.53
N ARG A 226 -7.11 -7.92 -11.44
CA ARG A 226 -8.02 -7.59 -10.34
C ARG A 226 -7.25 -7.12 -9.11
N CYS A 227 -7.41 -5.86 -8.75
CA CYS A 227 -6.83 -5.29 -7.54
C CYS A 227 -7.83 -5.46 -6.38
N LEU A 228 -7.45 -6.28 -5.39
CA LEU A 228 -8.18 -6.43 -4.13
C LEU A 228 -7.45 -5.61 -3.08
N ILE A 229 -7.99 -4.46 -2.70
CA ILE A 229 -7.37 -3.53 -1.77
C ILE A 229 -8.14 -3.63 -0.47
N ASP A 230 -7.66 -4.51 0.39
CA ASP A 230 -8.14 -4.66 1.75
C ASP A 230 -7.56 -3.51 2.59
N GLU A 231 -8.38 -2.89 3.42
CA GLU A 231 -8.04 -1.71 4.22
C GLU A 231 -7.44 -0.57 3.37
N MET A 232 -8.23 -0.08 2.40
CA MET A 232 -7.82 0.99 1.47
C MET A 232 -7.25 2.23 2.17
N ALA A 233 -7.63 2.49 3.42
CA ALA A 233 -7.13 3.62 4.20
C ALA A 233 -5.64 3.50 4.54
N ASN A 234 -5.10 2.28 4.63
CA ASN A 234 -3.74 2.03 5.09
C ASN A 234 -2.68 2.01 3.98
N ILE A 235 -3.08 2.13 2.70
CA ILE A 235 -2.12 2.12 1.60
C ILE A 235 -1.60 3.50 1.18
N GLY A 236 -2.01 4.55 1.90
CA GLY A 236 -1.70 5.93 1.53
C GLY A 236 -2.56 6.46 0.36
N GLN A 237 -2.24 7.65 -0.11
CA GLN A 237 -2.96 8.29 -1.20
C GLN A 237 -2.42 7.87 -2.57
N ILE A 238 -3.24 7.21 -3.39
CA ILE A 238 -2.97 7.02 -4.82
C ILE A 238 -3.44 8.27 -5.57
N PRO A 239 -2.53 9.09 -6.13
CA PRO A 239 -2.93 10.32 -6.81
C PRO A 239 -3.85 10.04 -8.01
N LYS A 240 -4.93 10.83 -8.12
CA LYS A 240 -5.91 10.75 -9.21
C LYS A 240 -6.66 9.42 -9.29
N LEU A 241 -6.84 8.73 -8.16
CA LEU A 241 -7.59 7.47 -8.10
C LEU A 241 -9.01 7.63 -8.65
N GLU A 242 -9.66 8.79 -8.44
CA GLU A 242 -11.00 9.09 -8.97
C GLU A 242 -11.06 8.99 -10.50
N LYS A 243 -9.96 9.35 -11.19
CA LYS A 243 -9.87 9.25 -12.66
C LYS A 243 -9.54 7.82 -13.09
N LEU A 244 -8.68 7.15 -12.34
CA LEU A 244 -8.35 5.74 -12.59
C LEU A 244 -9.62 4.89 -12.52
N MET A 245 -10.41 5.00 -11.45
CA MET A 245 -11.66 4.25 -11.27
C MET A 245 -12.65 4.44 -12.44
N ALA A 246 -12.65 5.61 -13.07
CA ALA A 246 -13.50 5.88 -14.23
C ALA A 246 -13.01 5.20 -15.53
N THR A 247 -11.72 4.87 -15.64
CA THR A 247 -11.08 4.49 -16.92
C THR A 247 -10.54 3.08 -16.99
N ILE A 248 -10.17 2.46 -15.87
CA ILE A 248 -9.48 1.16 -15.85
C ILE A 248 -10.31 0.00 -16.40
N ARG A 249 -11.64 0.08 -16.31
CA ARG A 249 -12.54 -0.98 -16.76
C ARG A 249 -12.35 -1.36 -18.23
N SER A 250 -12.19 -0.38 -19.12
CA SER A 250 -11.99 -0.62 -20.56
C SER A 250 -10.69 -1.37 -20.86
N ARG A 251 -9.71 -1.31 -19.94
CA ARG A 251 -8.37 -1.90 -20.06
C ARG A 251 -8.22 -3.28 -19.42
N GLU A 252 -9.33 -3.94 -19.07
CA GLU A 252 -9.35 -5.22 -18.36
C GLU A 252 -8.72 -5.13 -16.96
N ILE A 253 -8.90 -3.98 -16.29
CA ILE A 253 -8.48 -3.78 -14.91
C ILE A 253 -9.71 -3.52 -14.05
N SER A 254 -9.81 -4.19 -12.92
CA SER A 254 -10.87 -3.96 -11.92
C SER A 254 -10.27 -3.73 -10.54
N ALA A 255 -10.93 -2.88 -9.74
CA ALA A 255 -10.53 -2.62 -8.36
C ALA A 255 -11.70 -2.92 -7.40
N CYS A 256 -11.38 -3.56 -6.29
CA CYS A 256 -12.26 -3.77 -5.16
C CYS A 256 -11.64 -3.04 -3.97
N LEU A 257 -12.27 -1.95 -3.55
CA LEU A 257 -11.83 -1.14 -2.42
C LEU A 257 -12.60 -1.57 -1.18
N ILE A 258 -11.92 -2.05 -0.16
CA ILE A 258 -12.52 -2.46 1.10
C ILE A 258 -12.20 -1.39 2.15
N LEU A 259 -13.22 -0.98 2.89
CA LEU A 259 -13.16 0.10 3.87
C LEU A 259 -13.95 -0.32 5.11
N GLN A 260 -13.49 0.09 6.26
CA GLN A 260 -14.28 -0.03 7.49
C GLN A 260 -15.41 1.01 7.52
N THR A 261 -15.13 2.22 7.00
CA THR A 261 -16.09 3.33 6.92
C THR A 261 -15.84 4.20 5.69
N GLN A 262 -16.87 4.85 5.17
CA GLN A 262 -16.69 5.82 4.08
C GLN A 262 -15.93 7.08 4.52
N SER A 263 -15.98 7.42 5.80
CA SER A 263 -15.24 8.57 6.34
C SER A 263 -13.72 8.41 6.22
N GLN A 264 -13.19 7.18 6.24
CA GLN A 264 -11.77 6.92 5.96
C GLN A 264 -11.38 7.38 4.54
N LEU A 265 -12.20 7.05 3.54
CA LEU A 265 -11.97 7.47 2.16
C LEU A 265 -12.05 9.00 2.03
N LYS A 266 -13.03 9.63 2.71
CA LYS A 266 -13.21 11.09 2.73
C LYS A 266 -12.04 11.81 3.42
N ALA A 267 -11.43 11.21 4.43
CA ALA A 267 -10.24 11.77 5.08
C ALA A 267 -9.05 11.88 4.12
N ILE A 268 -8.82 10.86 3.28
CA ILE A 268 -7.69 10.79 2.35
C ILE A 268 -7.96 11.58 1.07
N TYR A 269 -9.12 11.36 0.45
CA TYR A 269 -9.45 11.88 -0.90
C TYR A 269 -10.33 13.13 -0.90
N LYS A 270 -10.82 13.55 0.28
CA LYS A 270 -11.69 14.74 0.45
C LYS A 270 -12.88 14.69 -0.53
N ASP A 271 -13.10 15.76 -1.28
CA ASP A 271 -14.22 15.86 -2.24
C ASP A 271 -14.16 14.81 -3.37
N ASN A 272 -12.98 14.26 -3.67
CA ASN A 272 -12.84 13.21 -4.68
C ASN A 272 -13.37 11.84 -4.20
N ALA A 273 -13.59 11.65 -2.90
CA ALA A 273 -14.12 10.39 -2.36
C ALA A 273 -15.49 10.03 -2.94
N ASP A 274 -16.38 11.01 -3.06
CA ASP A 274 -17.72 10.79 -3.63
C ASP A 274 -17.64 10.44 -5.13
N THR A 275 -16.64 10.96 -5.85
CA THR A 275 -16.36 10.59 -7.24
C THR A 275 -15.85 9.14 -7.34
N ILE A 276 -14.98 8.71 -6.41
CA ILE A 276 -14.48 7.32 -6.36
C ILE A 276 -15.65 6.36 -6.13
N ILE A 277 -16.49 6.63 -5.13
CA ILE A 277 -17.67 5.81 -4.82
C ILE A 277 -18.64 5.79 -6.01
N GLY A 278 -18.91 6.95 -6.62
CA GLY A 278 -19.82 7.08 -7.76
C GLY A 278 -19.34 6.36 -9.04
N ASN A 279 -18.04 6.08 -9.16
CA ASN A 279 -17.46 5.30 -10.25
C ASN A 279 -17.46 3.78 -10.00
N THR A 280 -17.86 3.32 -8.80
CA THR A 280 -18.02 1.89 -8.54
C THR A 280 -19.36 1.40 -9.09
N ASP A 281 -19.35 0.26 -9.78
CA ASP A 281 -20.58 -0.37 -10.30
C ASP A 281 -21.32 -1.18 -9.22
N SER A 282 -20.61 -1.55 -8.16
CA SER A 282 -21.14 -2.38 -7.07
C SER A 282 -20.72 -1.81 -5.72
N VAL A 283 -21.67 -1.70 -4.80
CA VAL A 283 -21.42 -1.37 -3.39
C VAL A 283 -21.99 -2.47 -2.52
N LEU A 284 -21.14 -3.08 -1.68
CA LEU A 284 -21.53 -4.14 -0.77
C LEU A 284 -21.35 -3.65 0.68
N PHE A 285 -22.49 -3.50 1.39
CA PHE A 285 -22.51 -3.16 2.81
C PHE A 285 -22.61 -4.43 3.65
N LEU A 286 -21.62 -4.65 4.50
CA LEU A 286 -21.51 -5.84 5.35
C LEU A 286 -21.94 -5.60 6.82
N GLY A 287 -22.41 -4.40 7.12
CA GLY A 287 -22.74 -3.94 8.47
C GLY A 287 -21.76 -2.86 8.95
N GLY A 288 -22.17 -2.07 9.91
CA GLY A 288 -21.39 -1.00 10.50
C GLY A 288 -22.25 -0.05 11.32
N LYS A 289 -21.61 0.86 12.08
CA LYS A 289 -22.30 1.82 12.96
C LYS A 289 -21.94 3.28 12.67
N GLU A 290 -21.07 3.52 11.67
CA GLU A 290 -20.59 4.85 11.35
C GLU A 290 -21.69 5.65 10.64
N LYS A 291 -22.02 6.84 11.21
CA LYS A 291 -23.19 7.63 10.83
C LYS A 291 -23.18 8.09 9.38
N THR A 292 -22.04 8.49 8.85
CA THR A 292 -21.94 8.98 7.47
C THR A 292 -22.27 7.85 6.49
N THR A 293 -21.66 6.69 6.67
CA THR A 293 -21.94 5.49 5.85
C THR A 293 -23.42 5.08 5.93
N LEU A 294 -23.99 5.05 7.14
CA LEU A 294 -25.39 4.69 7.31
C LEU A 294 -26.34 5.70 6.66
N LYS A 295 -26.03 7.00 6.78
CA LYS A 295 -26.82 8.06 6.16
C LYS A 295 -26.80 7.97 4.65
N ASP A 296 -25.61 7.88 4.06
CA ASP A 296 -25.41 7.78 2.61
C ASP A 296 -26.12 6.52 2.06
N LEU A 297 -26.06 5.40 2.81
CA LEU A 297 -26.75 4.16 2.45
C LEU A 297 -28.28 4.32 2.53
N THR A 298 -28.82 4.88 3.63
CA THR A 298 -30.26 5.14 3.79
C THR A 298 -30.81 5.98 2.65
N GLU A 299 -30.11 7.08 2.31
CA GLU A 299 -30.49 7.97 1.22
C GLU A 299 -30.46 7.26 -0.13
N SER A 300 -29.46 6.42 -0.38
CA SER A 300 -29.30 5.67 -1.65
C SER A 300 -30.32 4.52 -1.81
N LEU A 301 -30.78 3.92 -0.72
CA LEU A 301 -31.85 2.91 -0.73
C LEU A 301 -33.19 3.52 -1.13
N GLY A 302 -33.42 4.80 -0.82
CA GLY A 302 -34.63 5.52 -1.15
C GLY A 302 -35.77 5.28 -0.16
N LYS A 303 -37.02 5.63 -0.60
CA LYS A 303 -38.21 5.59 0.24
C LYS A 303 -39.29 4.75 -0.38
N GLU A 304 -40.10 4.10 0.47
CA GLU A 304 -41.35 3.48 0.10
C GLU A 304 -42.54 4.35 0.55
N THR A 305 -43.66 4.23 -0.14
CA THR A 305 -44.88 4.91 0.26
C THR A 305 -45.66 3.99 1.19
N ILE A 306 -45.95 4.48 2.40
CA ILE A 306 -46.82 3.79 3.36
C ILE A 306 -48.13 4.53 3.50
N ASP A 307 -49.23 3.80 3.60
CA ASP A 307 -50.54 4.35 3.91
C ASP A 307 -50.79 4.28 5.43
N ILE A 308 -50.94 5.43 6.05
CA ILE A 308 -51.27 5.52 7.49
C ILE A 308 -52.73 5.93 7.65
N ALA A 309 -53.46 5.12 8.41
CA ALA A 309 -54.80 5.42 8.81
C ALA A 309 -54.85 5.97 10.24
N ASN A 310 -55.09 7.26 10.37
CA ASN A 310 -55.28 7.91 11.67
C ASN A 310 -56.78 7.87 12.02
N THR A 311 -57.13 7.15 13.09
CA THR A 311 -58.52 7.08 13.60
C THR A 311 -58.66 8.08 14.74
N GLY A 312 -59.62 9.00 14.59
CA GLY A 312 -60.03 9.93 15.64
C GLY A 312 -61.35 9.48 16.22
N GLU A 313 -61.44 9.27 17.55
CA GLU A 313 -62.70 9.03 18.28
C GLU A 313 -63.03 10.28 19.10
N SER A 314 -64.16 10.91 18.79
CA SER A 314 -64.70 12.00 19.62
C SER A 314 -65.66 11.41 20.65
N ARG A 315 -65.39 11.67 21.96
CA ARG A 315 -66.18 11.22 23.09
C ARG A 315 -67.17 12.28 23.57
N GLY A 316 -67.83 12.96 22.61
CA GLY A 316 -68.93 13.89 22.92
C GLY A 316 -70.27 13.19 23.07
N ARG A 317 -71.35 14.02 23.19
CA ARG A 317 -72.76 13.51 23.30
C ARG A 317 -73.18 12.69 22.09
N GLU A 318 -72.53 12.85 20.94
CA GLU A 318 -72.55 12.02 19.74
C GLU A 318 -71.16 11.45 19.47
N LYS A 319 -71.05 10.14 19.46
CA LYS A 319 -69.80 9.46 19.10
C LYS A 319 -69.58 9.56 17.60
N SER A 320 -68.54 10.25 17.17
CA SER A 320 -68.14 10.25 15.77
C SER A 320 -66.77 9.60 15.60
N PHE A 321 -66.64 8.77 14.57
CA PHE A 321 -65.38 8.16 14.16
C PHE A 321 -64.98 8.79 12.83
N SER A 322 -63.74 9.33 12.80
CA SER A 322 -63.15 9.79 11.54
C SER A 322 -61.89 8.99 11.27
N THR A 323 -61.78 8.49 10.05
CA THR A 323 -60.54 7.83 9.59
C THR A 323 -59.92 8.74 8.51
N ASN A 324 -58.72 9.22 8.77
CA ASN A 324 -57.97 10.01 7.82
C ASN A 324 -56.81 9.18 7.26
N TYR A 325 -56.80 8.96 5.94
CA TYR A 325 -55.75 8.24 5.26
C TYR A 325 -54.69 9.24 4.78
N GLN A 326 -53.44 9.05 5.22
CA GLN A 326 -52.30 9.82 4.77
C GLN A 326 -51.28 8.90 4.10
N ARG A 327 -50.71 9.37 2.99
CA ARG A 327 -49.58 8.72 2.34
C ARG A 327 -48.31 9.40 2.76
N LEU A 328 -47.41 8.64 3.39
CA LEU A 328 -46.10 9.14 3.82
C LEU A 328 -44.99 8.34 3.15
N GLY A 329 -43.89 9.04 2.82
CA GLY A 329 -42.65 8.38 2.40
C GLY A 329 -41.88 7.90 3.61
N ARG A 330 -41.73 6.60 3.80
CA ARG A 330 -40.86 5.99 4.79
C ARG A 330 -39.55 5.59 4.11
N GLU A 331 -38.40 5.78 4.76
CA GLU A 331 -37.16 5.21 4.30
C GLU A 331 -37.25 3.71 4.18
N LEU A 332 -36.74 3.11 3.08
CA LEU A 332 -36.81 1.67 2.84
C LEU A 332 -36.11 0.89 3.96
N MET A 333 -34.98 1.41 4.45
CA MET A 333 -34.36 1.03 5.72
C MET A 333 -33.83 2.31 6.38
N SER A 334 -34.24 2.52 7.62
CA SER A 334 -33.77 3.67 8.42
C SER A 334 -32.36 3.41 8.98
N MET A 335 -31.68 4.46 9.45
CA MET A 335 -30.34 4.35 10.02
C MET A 335 -30.28 3.42 11.23
N ASP A 336 -31.33 3.40 12.07
CA ASP A 336 -31.44 2.53 13.23
C ASP A 336 -31.63 1.06 12.82
N GLU A 337 -32.47 0.78 11.79
CA GLU A 337 -32.61 -0.56 11.22
C GLU A 337 -31.30 -1.07 10.61
N LEU A 338 -30.54 -0.21 9.93
CA LEU A 338 -29.21 -0.54 9.39
C LEU A 338 -28.18 -0.81 10.50
N THR A 339 -28.24 -0.06 11.60
CA THR A 339 -27.33 -0.22 12.75
C THR A 339 -27.45 -1.59 13.40
N VAL A 340 -28.67 -2.16 13.43
CA VAL A 340 -29.00 -3.46 14.01
C VAL A 340 -29.12 -4.56 12.95
N LEU A 341 -28.64 -4.34 11.74
CA LEU A 341 -28.65 -5.33 10.68
C LEU A 341 -28.01 -6.64 11.16
N ASP A 342 -28.72 -7.74 10.98
CA ASP A 342 -28.25 -9.08 11.33
C ASP A 342 -26.86 -9.36 10.71
N GLY A 343 -25.91 -9.82 11.54
CA GLY A 343 -24.53 -10.09 11.14
C GLY A 343 -24.38 -11.10 9.98
N SER A 344 -25.38 -11.93 9.71
CA SER A 344 -25.43 -12.86 8.59
C SER A 344 -25.92 -12.22 7.28
N LYS A 345 -26.42 -10.97 7.32
CA LYS A 345 -26.99 -10.26 6.17
C LYS A 345 -26.05 -9.21 5.62
N CYS A 346 -26.27 -8.86 4.35
CA CYS A 346 -25.59 -7.79 3.66
C CYS A 346 -26.54 -7.07 2.70
N ILE A 347 -26.20 -5.83 2.32
CA ILE A 347 -26.93 -5.08 1.31
C ILE A 347 -26.01 -4.91 0.11
N LEU A 348 -26.48 -5.37 -1.04
CA LEU A 348 -25.79 -5.25 -2.32
C LEU A 348 -26.52 -4.24 -3.20
N GLN A 349 -25.79 -3.22 -3.64
CA GLN A 349 -26.26 -2.26 -4.64
C GLN A 349 -25.47 -2.48 -5.92
N LEU A 350 -26.17 -2.59 -7.04
CA LEU A 350 -25.60 -2.71 -8.37
C LEU A 350 -26.15 -1.59 -9.25
N ARG A 351 -25.32 -1.04 -10.10
CA ARG A 351 -25.74 0.00 -11.05
C ARG A 351 -26.88 -0.50 -11.93
N GLY A 352 -27.97 0.26 -11.99
CA GLY A 352 -29.14 -0.04 -12.84
C GLY A 352 -30.12 -1.08 -12.31
N VAL A 353 -29.92 -1.57 -11.09
CA VAL A 353 -30.82 -2.55 -10.44
C VAL A 353 -31.22 -2.05 -9.05
N ARG A 354 -32.38 -2.50 -8.56
CA ARG A 354 -32.80 -2.20 -7.19
C ARG A 354 -31.86 -2.88 -6.19
N PRO A 355 -31.63 -2.29 -5.01
CA PRO A 355 -30.82 -2.88 -3.96
C PRO A 355 -31.32 -4.26 -3.52
N PHE A 356 -30.40 -5.12 -3.14
CA PHE A 356 -30.70 -6.47 -2.64
C PHE A 356 -30.35 -6.57 -1.16
N LEU A 357 -31.27 -7.03 -0.33
CA LEU A 357 -30.96 -7.55 1.00
C LEU A 357 -30.68 -9.04 0.86
N SER A 358 -29.44 -9.44 1.10
CA SER A 358 -28.95 -10.80 0.90
C SER A 358 -28.31 -11.37 2.17
N ARG A 359 -28.01 -12.67 2.15
CA ARG A 359 -27.18 -13.30 3.16
C ARG A 359 -25.72 -13.26 2.76
N LYS A 360 -24.85 -13.09 3.72
CA LYS A 360 -23.39 -13.24 3.49
C LYS A 360 -23.09 -14.66 3.04
N TYR A 361 -22.19 -14.78 2.10
CA TYR A 361 -21.76 -16.09 1.61
C TYR A 361 -20.95 -16.83 2.67
N ASP A 362 -21.26 -18.08 2.89
CA ASP A 362 -20.48 -18.95 3.77
C ASP A 362 -19.32 -19.55 2.97
N ILE A 363 -18.12 -19.07 3.22
CA ILE A 363 -16.90 -19.44 2.49
C ILE A 363 -16.59 -20.94 2.60
N THR A 364 -17.01 -21.59 3.68
CA THR A 364 -16.79 -23.04 3.89
C THR A 364 -17.53 -23.90 2.85
N LYS A 365 -18.54 -23.33 2.19
CA LYS A 365 -19.29 -23.97 1.11
C LYS A 365 -18.68 -23.78 -0.29
N HIS A 366 -17.61 -22.97 -0.39
CA HIS A 366 -16.96 -22.76 -1.67
C HIS A 366 -16.21 -24.01 -2.11
N PRO A 367 -16.31 -24.43 -3.39
CA PRO A 367 -15.62 -25.65 -3.88
C PRO A 367 -14.11 -25.67 -3.63
N ASN A 368 -13.47 -24.50 -3.65
CA ASN A 368 -12.03 -24.34 -3.44
C ASN A 368 -11.63 -24.19 -1.96
N TYR A 369 -12.59 -24.16 -1.02
CA TYR A 369 -12.27 -24.01 0.41
C TYR A 369 -11.32 -25.09 0.91
N LYS A 370 -11.47 -26.33 0.40
CA LYS A 370 -10.60 -27.46 0.73
C LYS A 370 -9.12 -27.29 0.37
N TYR A 371 -8.78 -26.28 -0.44
CA TYR A 371 -7.41 -25.96 -0.83
C TYR A 371 -6.80 -24.80 -0.03
N LEU A 372 -7.55 -24.23 0.90
CA LEU A 372 -7.08 -23.15 1.76
C LEU A 372 -6.44 -23.73 3.04
N SER A 373 -5.54 -22.96 3.66
CA SER A 373 -4.94 -23.35 4.94
C SER A 373 -5.95 -23.44 6.09
N ASP A 374 -7.05 -22.72 6.02
CA ASP A 374 -8.15 -22.79 6.99
C ASP A 374 -8.82 -24.17 7.01
N TYR A 375 -8.81 -24.87 5.89
CA TYR A 375 -9.33 -26.24 5.81
C TYR A 375 -8.30 -27.27 6.24
N ASP A 376 -7.06 -27.16 5.73
CA ASP A 376 -5.94 -28.03 6.08
C ASP A 376 -4.65 -27.18 6.20
N PRO A 377 -4.01 -27.12 7.39
CA PRO A 377 -2.76 -26.40 7.59
C PRO A 377 -1.63 -26.75 6.62
N LYS A 378 -1.68 -27.94 6.00
CA LYS A 378 -0.71 -28.34 4.97
C LYS A 378 -0.80 -27.49 3.69
N ASN A 379 -1.94 -26.84 3.45
CA ASN A 379 -2.12 -25.93 2.33
C ASN A 379 -1.54 -24.53 2.57
N ALA A 380 -0.98 -24.28 3.76
CA ALA A 380 -0.36 -23.01 4.09
C ALA A 380 0.84 -22.72 3.18
N PHE A 381 0.89 -21.49 2.63
CA PHE A 381 2.01 -21.05 1.83
C PHE A 381 3.15 -20.53 2.72
N ASP A 382 4.32 -21.13 2.60
CA ASP A 382 5.52 -20.67 3.33
C ASP A 382 6.20 -19.55 2.56
N ILE A 383 5.95 -18.32 3.00
CA ILE A 383 6.50 -17.09 2.41
C ILE A 383 8.03 -17.06 2.58
N ALA A 384 8.55 -17.45 3.74
CA ALA A 384 9.98 -17.37 4.03
C ALA A 384 10.77 -18.34 3.13
N ALA A 385 10.33 -19.58 3.03
CA ALA A 385 10.95 -20.57 2.16
C ALA A 385 10.85 -20.15 0.68
N PHE A 386 9.73 -19.56 0.26
CA PHE A 386 9.53 -19.09 -1.11
C PHE A 386 10.50 -17.96 -1.47
N VAL A 387 10.61 -16.93 -0.65
CA VAL A 387 11.51 -15.79 -0.89
C VAL A 387 12.97 -16.23 -0.84
N ALA A 388 13.36 -17.07 0.14
CA ALA A 388 14.72 -17.60 0.23
C ALA A 388 15.12 -18.44 -0.98
N CYS A 389 14.19 -19.22 -1.54
CA CYS A 389 14.43 -20.00 -2.76
C CYS A 389 14.62 -19.08 -3.97
N HIS A 390 13.85 -18.00 -4.06
CA HIS A 390 13.95 -17.03 -5.17
C HIS A 390 15.30 -16.32 -5.16
N LEU A 391 15.75 -15.84 -3.99
CA LEU A 391 17.07 -15.22 -3.82
C LEU A 391 18.23 -16.17 -4.18
N LYS A 392 18.13 -17.44 -3.83
CA LYS A 392 19.15 -18.44 -4.21
C LYS A 392 19.22 -18.68 -5.71
N LEU A 393 18.09 -18.65 -6.41
CA LEU A 393 18.06 -18.81 -7.87
C LEU A 393 18.74 -17.63 -8.57
N GLN A 394 18.50 -16.39 -8.11
CA GLN A 394 19.18 -15.20 -8.66
C GLN A 394 20.67 -15.22 -8.40
N ALA A 395 21.12 -15.56 -7.20
CA ALA A 395 22.54 -15.66 -6.87
C ALA A 395 23.28 -16.68 -7.76
N ASN A 396 22.60 -17.76 -8.20
CA ASN A 396 23.17 -18.76 -9.10
C ASN A 396 23.22 -18.30 -10.57
N GLU A 397 22.40 -17.32 -10.98
CA GLU A 397 22.43 -16.75 -12.32
C GLU A 397 23.53 -15.68 -12.48
N GLU A 398 23.88 -14.97 -11.39
CA GLU A 398 24.90 -13.93 -11.37
C GLU A 398 26.30 -14.43 -11.01
N THR A 399 26.43 -15.58 -10.38
CA THR A 399 27.70 -16.22 -10.08
C THR A 399 28.05 -17.23 -11.18
N ASP A 400 29.15 -16.99 -11.89
CA ASP A 400 29.88 -18.07 -12.57
C ASP A 400 30.03 -19.20 -11.53
N ALA A 401 29.32 -20.30 -11.75
CA ALA A 401 29.35 -21.44 -10.86
C ALA A 401 30.77 -22.01 -10.91
N TYR A 402 31.61 -21.65 -9.99
CA TYR A 402 32.75 -22.48 -9.65
C TYR A 402 32.14 -23.75 -9.02
N GLU A 403 32.11 -24.82 -9.79
CA GLU A 403 31.91 -26.17 -9.24
C GLU A 403 33.05 -26.38 -8.23
N MET A 404 32.76 -26.15 -6.95
CA MET A 404 33.60 -26.69 -5.89
C MET A 404 33.30 -28.20 -5.87
N ASP A 405 34.21 -28.99 -6.39
CA ASP A 405 34.23 -30.41 -6.14
C ASP A 405 34.33 -30.62 -4.63
N VAL A 406 33.18 -30.73 -3.98
CA VAL A 406 33.11 -31.12 -2.57
C VAL A 406 33.50 -32.59 -2.51
N THR A 407 34.72 -32.84 -2.07
CA THR A 407 35.20 -34.21 -1.92
C THR A 407 34.55 -34.87 -0.70
N GLU A 408 34.44 -36.19 -0.68
CA GLU A 408 33.95 -36.95 0.48
C GLU A 408 34.73 -36.61 1.77
N ALA A 409 35.95 -36.09 1.66
CA ALA A 409 36.79 -35.63 2.78
C ALA A 409 36.27 -34.33 3.40
N ASP A 410 35.72 -33.39 2.58
CA ASP A 410 35.17 -32.12 3.07
C ASP A 410 33.85 -32.36 3.83
N LEU A 411 33.04 -33.32 3.38
CA LEU A 411 31.80 -33.72 4.09
C LEU A 411 32.09 -34.46 5.41
N GLN A 412 33.23 -35.16 5.50
CA GLN A 412 33.64 -35.80 6.75
C GLN A 412 34.19 -34.77 7.75
N GLN A 413 34.85 -33.72 7.31
CA GLN A 413 35.33 -32.64 8.16
C GLN A 413 34.18 -31.82 8.75
N GLU A 414 33.15 -31.47 7.98
CA GLU A 414 31.94 -30.81 8.49
C GLU A 414 31.15 -31.69 9.47
N ALA A 415 31.16 -33.00 9.31
CA ALA A 415 30.50 -33.91 10.22
C ALA A 415 31.29 -34.13 11.53
N GLU A 416 32.62 -33.97 11.52
CA GLU A 416 33.46 -34.01 12.72
C GLU A 416 33.40 -32.70 13.51
N GLU A 417 33.33 -31.54 12.86
CA GLU A 417 33.17 -30.24 13.52
C GLU A 417 31.78 -30.07 14.20
N GLN A 418 30.76 -30.83 13.78
CA GLN A 418 29.44 -30.84 14.43
C GLN A 418 29.35 -31.86 15.59
N GLN A 419 30.42 -32.61 15.91
CA GLN A 419 30.51 -33.59 16.99
C GLN A 419 31.53 -33.21 18.09
N GLU A 420 31.79 -31.91 18.31
CA GLU A 420 32.50 -31.55 19.56
C GLU A 420 31.58 -31.82 20.76
N PRO A 421 32.05 -32.59 21.77
CA PRO A 421 31.24 -32.98 22.91
C PRO A 421 31.02 -31.77 23.82
N ASP A 422 29.80 -31.65 24.34
CA ASP A 422 29.44 -30.85 25.49
C ASP A 422 30.44 -31.10 26.66
N ASP A 423 31.29 -30.13 26.92
CA ASP A 423 32.14 -30.16 28.10
C ASP A 423 31.27 -30.21 29.37
N GLU A 424 31.42 -31.27 30.13
CA GLU A 424 30.86 -31.52 31.45
C GLU A 424 31.15 -30.30 32.34
N VAL A 425 30.12 -29.54 32.71
CA VAL A 425 30.18 -28.59 33.82
C VAL A 425 30.09 -29.40 35.11
N SER A 426 31.24 -29.51 35.76
CA SER A 426 31.37 -30.13 37.06
C SER A 426 30.44 -29.51 38.10
N ASP A 427 29.60 -30.36 38.68
CA ASP A 427 28.90 -30.17 39.96
C ASP A 427 29.94 -29.96 41.05
N ASP A 428 30.02 -28.76 41.61
CA ASP A 428 30.46 -28.53 43.02
C ASP A 428 30.16 -27.05 43.38
N MET A 429 29.07 -26.85 44.07
CA MET A 429 28.88 -25.92 45.21
C MET A 429 27.39 -25.79 45.53
N LEU A 430 26.87 -26.75 46.26
CA LEU A 430 25.64 -26.61 47.03
C LEU A 430 25.96 -25.88 48.35
N GLY A 431 25.40 -24.71 48.56
CA GLY A 431 25.20 -24.04 49.83
C GLY A 431 23.71 -23.82 50.06
N PRO A 432 23.20 -23.92 51.29
CA PRO A 432 21.82 -24.28 51.55
C PRO A 432 20.86 -23.11 51.71
N ASP A 433 19.61 -23.35 51.28
CA ASP A 433 18.33 -22.91 51.84
C ASP A 433 18.15 -21.43 52.23
N GLU A 434 17.35 -20.71 51.46
CA GLU A 434 16.39 -19.78 52.05
C GLU A 434 15.05 -19.88 51.28
N THR A 435 14.08 -20.47 51.98
CA THR A 435 12.66 -20.49 51.63
C THR A 435 12.10 -19.09 51.69
N MET A 436 11.56 -18.58 50.55
CA MET A 436 10.65 -17.46 50.56
C MET A 436 9.24 -17.93 50.16
N GLU A 437 8.34 -17.70 51.12
CA GLU A 437 6.92 -18.00 51.06
C GLU A 437 6.21 -17.18 49.97
N ASP A 438 5.31 -17.83 49.25
CA ASP A 438 4.35 -17.24 48.34
C ASP A 438 3.32 -16.37 49.08
N GLU A 439 3.33 -15.06 48.89
CA GLU A 439 2.17 -14.20 49.17
C GLU A 439 1.35 -13.95 47.91
N PRO A 440 0.00 -14.07 47.98
CA PRO A 440 -0.86 -13.86 46.82
C PRO A 440 -1.08 -12.37 46.58
N LEU A 441 -0.92 -11.95 45.29
CA LEU A 441 -1.21 -10.60 44.77
C LEU A 441 -2.70 -10.28 44.91
N ASP A 442 -3.00 -9.22 45.65
CA ASP A 442 -4.32 -8.61 45.80
C ASP A 442 -4.71 -7.82 44.54
N LEU A 443 -5.75 -8.27 43.82
CA LEU A 443 -6.30 -7.70 42.60
C LEU A 443 -7.46 -6.68 42.82
N SER A 444 -7.47 -5.95 43.95
CA SER A 444 -8.59 -5.04 44.28
C SER A 444 -8.42 -3.57 43.85
N VAL A 445 -7.45 -3.22 43.01
CA VAL A 445 -7.25 -1.83 42.57
C VAL A 445 -7.26 -1.73 41.04
N LEU A 446 -8.37 -2.06 40.39
CA LEU A 446 -8.70 -1.61 39.02
C LEU A 446 -10.22 -1.70 38.82
N TYR A 447 -10.90 -0.67 39.27
CA TYR A 447 -12.19 -0.23 38.74
C TYR A 447 -12.06 1.18 38.22
#